data_1ad061d842d97baee66677021dc20bf9
#
_entry.id   1ad061d842d97baee66677021dc20bf9
#
_cell.length_a   1.000
_cell.length_b   1.000
_cell.length_c   1.000
_cell.angle_alpha   90.00
_cell.angle_beta   90.00
_cell.angle_gamma   90.00
#
_symmetry.space_group_name_H-M   'P 1'
#
loop_
_entity.id
_entity.type
_entity.pdbx_description
1 polymer ?
#
loop_
_entity_poly.entity_id
_entity_poly.type
_entity_poly.pdbx_seq_one_letter_code
_entity_poly.pdbx_strand_id
1 'polypeptide(L)'
;ASNHAVVDIGGGSTEFVTVNGGLSTDLGSVRFTERYLKSDPITDEEFSICLKEIDNKLEKLVDWRSATPSDMQMLAVAGTATTLASWYLRLREFDAAKVEKVQLTSVDLHRMVEELKRMTVSERRDQVGIEPKRADVLLAGAMIMWRIMEKLKFQTCNISSRGLRYGVLMDLEI
;
A
#
# COMPACT_ATOMS: atom_id res chain seq x y z
N ALA A 1 17.99 13.95 9.19
CA ALA A 1 17.16 13.80 7.99
C ALA A 1 16.55 12.40 8.03
N SER A 2 15.22 12.27 7.93
CA SER A 2 14.58 10.97 7.94
C SER A 2 14.92 10.22 6.64
N ASN A 3 15.56 9.05 6.76
CA ASN A 3 15.89 8.20 5.62
C ASN A 3 14.65 7.36 5.20
N HIS A 4 13.53 8.06 4.93
CA HIS A 4 12.25 7.43 4.59
C HIS A 4 11.71 7.94 3.26
N ALA A 5 11.14 7.02 2.48
CA ALA A 5 10.22 7.32 1.41
C ALA A 5 8.78 7.16 1.95
N VAL A 6 8.04 8.24 2.04
CA VAL A 6 6.62 8.19 2.38
C VAL A 6 5.85 7.77 1.14
N VAL A 7 5.02 6.74 1.27
CA VAL A 7 4.22 6.19 0.18
C VAL A 7 2.74 6.23 0.58
N ASP A 8 1.96 6.97 -0.19
CA ASP A 8 0.51 7.11 -0.02
C ASP A 8 -0.21 6.43 -1.18
N ILE A 9 -0.86 5.30 -0.92
CA ILE A 9 -1.65 4.57 -1.91
C ILE A 9 -3.09 5.03 -1.82
N GLY A 10 -3.43 6.00 -2.66
CA GLY A 10 -4.79 6.53 -2.79
C GLY A 10 -5.69 5.68 -3.69
N GLY A 11 -6.91 6.18 -3.93
CA GLY A 11 -7.87 5.53 -4.84
C GLY A 11 -7.49 5.64 -6.30
N GLY A 12 -6.93 6.79 -6.73
CA GLY A 12 -6.60 7.10 -8.12
C GLY A 12 -5.11 7.09 -8.45
N SER A 13 -4.27 7.35 -7.47
CA SER A 13 -2.82 7.52 -7.60
C SER A 13 -2.07 7.00 -6.39
N THR A 14 -0.76 6.88 -6.54
CA THR A 14 0.18 6.65 -5.43
C THR A 14 1.23 7.75 -5.46
N GLU A 15 1.41 8.41 -4.33
CA GLU A 15 2.41 9.45 -4.11
C GLU A 15 3.63 8.86 -3.38
N PHE A 16 4.80 9.26 -3.86
CA PHE A 16 6.10 8.93 -3.27
C PHE A 16 6.77 10.24 -2.87
N VAL A 17 7.06 10.42 -1.60
CA VAL A 17 7.64 11.66 -1.06
C VAL A 17 8.90 11.35 -0.25
N THR A 18 9.97 12.09 -0.55
CA THR A 18 11.22 12.09 0.21
C THR A 18 11.59 13.53 0.58
N VAL A 19 12.61 13.71 1.37
CA VAL A 19 13.16 15.06 1.70
C VAL A 19 13.61 15.85 0.46
N ASN A 20 13.90 15.16 -0.65
CA ASN A 20 14.38 15.77 -1.89
C ASN A 20 13.27 16.05 -2.91
N GLY A 21 12.01 15.81 -2.54
CA GLY A 21 10.85 16.02 -3.40
C GLY A 21 9.96 14.78 -3.51
N GLY A 22 8.92 14.90 -4.33
CA GLY A 22 7.91 13.86 -4.51
C GLY A 22 7.57 13.63 -5.97
N LEU A 23 6.96 12.49 -6.21
CA LEU A 23 6.38 12.13 -7.51
C LEU A 23 5.05 11.41 -7.29
N SER A 24 4.20 11.44 -8.29
CA SER A 24 2.91 10.73 -8.31
C SER A 24 2.85 9.79 -9.51
N THR A 25 2.19 8.68 -9.34
CA THR A 25 1.93 7.72 -10.42
C THR A 25 0.47 7.29 -10.41
N ASP A 26 -0.08 6.98 -11.58
CA ASP A 26 -1.45 6.49 -11.77
C ASP A 26 -1.67 5.06 -11.24
N LEU A 27 -1.13 4.76 -10.07
CA LEU A 27 -1.35 3.54 -9.32
C LEU A 27 -2.35 3.83 -8.20
N GLY A 28 -3.61 3.48 -8.36
CA GLY A 28 -4.64 3.71 -7.36
C GLY A 28 -5.48 2.47 -7.10
N SER A 29 -5.84 2.24 -5.84
CA SER A 29 -6.59 1.05 -5.41
C SER A 29 -7.98 0.96 -6.05
N VAL A 30 -8.72 2.05 -6.14
CA VAL A 30 -10.03 2.11 -6.81
C VAL A 30 -9.86 1.94 -8.31
N ARG A 31 -8.96 2.73 -8.92
CA ARG A 31 -8.69 2.69 -10.35
C ARG A 31 -8.31 1.30 -10.86
N PHE A 32 -7.44 0.59 -10.14
CA PHE A 32 -6.99 -0.74 -10.53
C PHE A 32 -8.03 -1.82 -10.28
N THR A 33 -8.81 -1.71 -9.22
CA THR A 33 -9.97 -2.57 -8.97
C THR A 33 -10.97 -2.45 -10.13
N GLU A 34 -11.44 -1.23 -10.42
CA GLU A 34 -12.44 -0.99 -11.47
C GLU A 34 -11.97 -1.40 -12.87
N ARG A 35 -10.67 -1.30 -13.14
CA ARG A 35 -10.13 -1.59 -14.47
C ARG A 35 -9.80 -3.06 -14.67
N TYR A 36 -9.29 -3.75 -13.65
CA TYR A 36 -8.68 -5.07 -13.83
C TYR A 36 -9.30 -6.18 -12.97
N LEU A 37 -9.95 -5.88 -11.85
CA LEU A 37 -10.45 -6.86 -10.87
C LEU A 37 -11.98 -6.80 -10.79
N LYS A 38 -12.66 -7.40 -11.76
CA LYS A 38 -14.11 -7.26 -11.93
C LYS A 38 -14.92 -8.44 -11.42
N SER A 39 -14.33 -9.63 -11.40
CA SER A 39 -14.97 -10.85 -10.89
C SER A 39 -14.93 -10.92 -9.37
N ASP A 40 -15.84 -11.69 -8.76
CA ASP A 40 -15.87 -11.87 -7.30
C ASP A 40 -16.20 -13.34 -6.92
N PRO A 41 -15.19 -14.11 -6.45
CA PRO A 41 -13.79 -13.75 -6.33
C PRO A 41 -13.13 -13.50 -7.70
N ILE A 42 -12.00 -12.79 -7.71
CA ILE A 42 -11.28 -12.50 -8.95
C ILE A 42 -10.70 -13.77 -9.57
N THR A 43 -10.54 -13.76 -10.90
CA THR A 43 -9.89 -14.85 -11.64
C THR A 43 -8.37 -14.74 -11.61
N ASP A 44 -7.67 -15.85 -11.88
CA ASP A 44 -6.20 -15.86 -12.02
C ASP A 44 -5.72 -15.00 -13.19
N GLU A 45 -6.52 -14.90 -14.25
CA GLU A 45 -6.23 -14.05 -15.41
C GLU A 45 -6.28 -12.57 -15.03
N GLU A 46 -7.36 -12.13 -14.37
CA GLU A 46 -7.51 -10.75 -13.89
C GLU A 46 -6.37 -10.37 -12.94
N PHE A 47 -6.02 -11.26 -12.02
CA PHE A 47 -4.90 -11.06 -11.10
C PHE A 47 -3.58 -10.88 -11.86
N SER A 48 -3.29 -11.74 -12.83
CA SER A 48 -2.05 -11.71 -13.61
C SER A 48 -1.95 -10.44 -14.45
N ILE A 49 -3.04 -10.01 -15.08
CA ILE A 49 -3.10 -8.77 -15.86
C ILE A 49 -2.88 -7.56 -14.94
N CYS A 50 -3.59 -7.50 -13.82
CA CYS A 50 -3.45 -6.42 -12.83
C CYS A 50 -2.01 -6.30 -12.33
N LEU A 51 -1.39 -7.43 -11.98
CA LEU A 51 -0.01 -7.49 -11.51
C LEU A 51 0.98 -6.95 -12.55
N LYS A 52 0.84 -7.38 -13.81
CA LYS A 52 1.66 -6.90 -14.91
C LYS A 52 1.54 -5.39 -15.12
N GLU A 53 0.33 -4.85 -15.04
CA GLU A 53 0.11 -3.42 -15.22
C GLU A 53 0.67 -2.59 -14.04
N ILE A 54 0.60 -3.10 -12.81
CA ILE A 54 1.29 -2.50 -11.67
C ILE A 54 2.79 -2.46 -11.94
N ASP A 55 3.38 -3.57 -12.33
CA ASP A 55 4.82 -3.68 -12.62
C ASP A 55 5.25 -2.72 -13.73
N ASN A 56 4.49 -2.61 -14.81
CA ASN A 56 4.74 -1.66 -15.90
C ASN A 56 4.77 -0.20 -15.44
N LYS A 57 3.90 0.16 -14.50
CA LYS A 57 3.88 1.51 -13.92
C LYS A 57 5.07 1.76 -13.02
N LEU A 58 5.45 0.76 -12.21
CA LEU A 58 6.58 0.86 -11.29
C LEU A 58 7.93 0.87 -11.98
N GLU A 59 8.05 0.31 -13.19
CA GLU A 59 9.30 0.32 -13.96
C GLU A 59 9.83 1.75 -14.17
N LYS A 60 8.93 2.71 -14.34
CA LYS A 60 9.27 4.14 -14.49
C LYS A 60 9.87 4.78 -13.22
N LEU A 61 9.75 4.10 -12.09
CA LEU A 61 10.24 4.59 -10.79
C LEU A 61 11.58 3.96 -10.38
N VAL A 62 12.09 3.01 -11.15
CA VAL A 62 13.36 2.33 -10.85
C VAL A 62 14.52 3.31 -10.82
N ASP A 63 14.57 4.24 -11.79
CA ASP A 63 15.62 5.27 -11.85
C ASP A 63 15.54 6.23 -10.64
N TRP A 64 14.32 6.67 -10.29
CA TRP A 64 14.08 7.46 -9.08
C TRP A 64 14.59 6.74 -7.83
N ARG A 65 14.23 5.44 -7.69
CA ARG A 65 14.66 4.64 -6.54
C ARG A 65 16.19 4.49 -6.51
N SER A 66 16.83 4.30 -7.65
CA SER A 66 18.29 4.17 -7.76
C SER A 66 19.03 5.46 -7.38
N ALA A 67 18.38 6.61 -7.53
CA ALA A 67 18.90 7.91 -7.12
C ALA A 67 18.69 8.21 -5.62
N THR A 68 17.99 7.34 -4.87
CA THR A 68 17.78 7.47 -3.42
C THR A 68 18.73 6.55 -2.64
N PRO A 69 19.00 6.82 -1.34
CA PRO A 69 19.84 5.93 -0.50
C PRO A 69 19.36 4.50 -0.51
N SER A 70 20.30 3.55 -0.59
CA SER A 70 19.99 2.10 -0.63
C SER A 70 19.31 1.59 0.65
N ASP A 71 19.62 2.20 1.78
CA ASP A 71 19.07 1.91 3.12
C ASP A 71 17.77 2.69 3.43
N MET A 72 17.22 3.41 2.45
CA MET A 72 15.95 4.14 2.59
C MET A 72 14.83 3.16 2.94
N GLN A 73 14.08 3.47 4.00
CA GLN A 73 12.93 2.69 4.45
C GLN A 73 11.63 3.21 3.86
N MET A 74 10.68 2.33 3.65
CA MET A 74 9.33 2.69 3.24
C MET A 74 8.47 3.03 4.46
N LEU A 75 7.79 4.17 4.42
CA LEU A 75 6.75 4.55 5.35
C LEU A 75 5.43 4.66 4.60
N ALA A 76 4.57 3.66 4.74
CA ALA A 76 3.25 3.67 4.09
C ALA A 76 2.22 4.38 4.98
N VAL A 77 1.43 5.24 4.35
CA VAL A 77 0.41 6.04 5.01
C VAL A 77 -0.97 5.82 4.37
N ALA A 78 -1.98 6.46 4.93
CA ALA A 78 -3.37 6.44 4.47
C ALA A 78 -4.09 5.07 4.59
N GLY A 79 -5.27 5.01 4.00
CA GLY A 79 -6.25 3.97 4.31
C GLY A 79 -5.88 2.56 3.90
N THR A 80 -5.16 2.36 2.79
CA THR A 80 -4.69 1.03 2.38
C THR A 80 -3.72 0.48 3.44
N ALA A 81 -2.71 1.26 3.80
CA ALA A 81 -1.68 0.85 4.75
C ALA A 81 -2.26 0.57 6.14
N THR A 82 -3.10 1.47 6.66
CA THR A 82 -3.69 1.32 8.00
C THR A 82 -4.69 0.16 8.06
N THR A 83 -5.46 -0.10 7.00
CA THR A 83 -6.37 -1.26 6.95
C THR A 83 -5.58 -2.58 6.89
N LEU A 84 -4.52 -2.66 6.09
CA LEU A 84 -3.67 -3.85 6.06
C LEU A 84 -3.03 -4.12 7.42
N ALA A 85 -2.53 -3.09 8.10
CA ALA A 85 -1.97 -3.23 9.44
C ALA A 85 -3.01 -3.65 10.49
N SER A 86 -4.22 -3.08 10.43
CA SER A 86 -5.33 -3.47 11.33
C SER A 86 -5.74 -4.92 11.11
N TRP A 87 -5.81 -5.37 9.88
CA TRP A 87 -6.09 -6.76 9.54
C TRP A 87 -4.96 -7.70 9.95
N TYR A 88 -3.72 -7.31 9.73
CA TYR A 88 -2.54 -8.06 10.19
C TYR A 88 -2.57 -8.32 11.70
N LEU A 89 -2.96 -7.30 12.48
CA LEU A 89 -3.11 -7.38 13.93
C LEU A 89 -4.45 -7.96 14.40
N ARG A 90 -5.41 -8.24 13.49
CA ARG A 90 -6.78 -8.68 13.82
C ARG A 90 -7.48 -7.75 14.82
N LEU A 91 -7.35 -6.44 14.61
CA LEU A 91 -7.97 -5.43 15.48
C LEU A 91 -9.47 -5.35 15.24
N ARG A 92 -10.29 -5.52 16.29
CA ARG A 92 -11.75 -5.32 16.22
C ARG A 92 -12.12 -3.85 16.08
N GLU A 93 -11.34 -2.98 16.70
CA GLU A 93 -11.47 -1.53 16.63
C GLU A 93 -10.11 -0.95 16.21
N PHE A 94 -10.14 0.13 15.43
CA PHE A 94 -8.94 0.80 14.99
C PHE A 94 -8.17 1.38 16.19
N ASP A 95 -6.89 1.05 16.28
CA ASP A 95 -5.97 1.52 17.31
C ASP A 95 -4.70 2.05 16.64
N ALA A 96 -4.63 3.38 16.53
CA ALA A 96 -3.50 4.06 15.88
C ALA A 96 -2.15 3.71 16.51
N ALA A 97 -2.09 3.62 17.86
CA ALA A 97 -0.85 3.33 18.57
C ALA A 97 -0.33 1.91 18.31
N LYS A 98 -1.21 0.95 18.04
CA LYS A 98 -0.84 -0.39 17.62
C LYS A 98 -0.45 -0.46 16.16
N VAL A 99 -1.22 0.20 15.29
CA VAL A 99 -0.98 0.26 13.84
C VAL A 99 0.39 0.87 13.53
N GLU A 100 0.78 1.95 14.22
CA GLU A 100 2.08 2.62 14.05
C GLU A 100 3.29 1.79 14.49
N LYS A 101 3.07 0.67 15.18
CA LYS A 101 4.14 -0.29 15.54
C LYS A 101 4.30 -1.43 14.53
N VAL A 102 3.42 -1.49 13.53
CA VAL A 102 3.47 -2.54 12.51
C VAL A 102 4.58 -2.25 11.53
N GLN A 103 5.39 -3.28 11.30
CA GLN A 103 6.36 -3.34 10.23
C GLN A 103 6.04 -4.56 9.37
N LEU A 104 5.77 -4.36 8.09
CA LEU A 104 5.47 -5.43 7.14
C LEU A 104 6.67 -5.68 6.24
N THR A 105 6.87 -6.95 5.91
CA THR A 105 7.82 -7.37 4.89
C THR A 105 7.09 -7.62 3.57
N SER A 106 7.84 -7.77 2.48
CA SER A 106 7.29 -8.18 1.18
C SER A 106 6.62 -9.57 1.26
N VAL A 107 7.16 -10.46 2.10
CA VAL A 107 6.59 -11.80 2.33
C VAL A 107 5.24 -11.72 3.05
N ASP A 108 5.11 -10.84 4.06
CA ASP A 108 3.84 -10.60 4.74
C ASP A 108 2.78 -10.09 3.75
N LEU A 109 3.14 -9.08 2.95
CA LEU A 109 2.24 -8.51 1.95
C LEU A 109 1.85 -9.52 0.88
N HIS A 110 2.78 -10.33 0.38
CA HIS A 110 2.46 -11.38 -0.59
C HIS A 110 1.46 -12.39 -0.02
N ARG A 111 1.67 -12.85 1.23
CA ARG A 111 0.71 -13.73 1.92
C ARG A 111 -0.67 -13.09 2.04
N MET A 112 -0.74 -11.81 2.45
CA MET A 112 -1.99 -11.08 2.55
C MET A 112 -2.71 -10.94 1.20
N VAL A 113 -1.96 -10.68 0.13
CA VAL A 113 -2.49 -10.63 -1.25
C VAL A 113 -3.09 -11.99 -1.64
N GLU A 114 -2.39 -13.09 -1.38
CA GLU A 114 -2.88 -14.44 -1.70
C GLU A 114 -4.12 -14.82 -0.89
N GLU A 115 -4.23 -14.37 0.37
CA GLU A 115 -5.43 -14.55 1.17
C GLU A 115 -6.61 -13.74 0.61
N LEU A 116 -6.40 -12.43 0.32
CA LEU A 116 -7.44 -11.56 -0.24
C LEU A 116 -7.92 -12.02 -1.62
N LYS A 117 -7.02 -12.54 -2.45
CA LYS A 117 -7.32 -13.07 -3.78
C LYS A 117 -8.38 -14.17 -3.75
N ARG A 118 -8.34 -15.02 -2.72
CA ARG A 118 -9.25 -16.18 -2.59
C ARG A 118 -10.61 -15.82 -2.02
N MET A 119 -10.76 -14.64 -1.43
CA MET A 119 -11.98 -14.17 -0.79
C MET A 119 -12.85 -13.37 -1.75
N THR A 120 -14.14 -13.54 -1.66
CA THR A 120 -15.13 -12.60 -2.18
C THR A 120 -15.04 -11.26 -1.42
N VAL A 121 -15.61 -10.20 -1.98
CA VAL A 121 -15.72 -8.90 -1.29
C VAL A 121 -16.51 -9.04 0.01
N SER A 122 -17.56 -9.88 0.03
CA SER A 122 -18.33 -10.13 1.24
C SER A 122 -17.49 -10.80 2.32
N GLU A 123 -16.74 -11.83 1.99
CA GLU A 123 -15.83 -12.51 2.93
C GLU A 123 -14.73 -11.58 3.46
N ARG A 124 -14.23 -10.64 2.63
CA ARG A 124 -13.28 -9.62 3.08
C ARG A 124 -13.92 -8.66 4.08
N ARG A 125 -15.18 -8.26 3.88
CA ARG A 125 -15.93 -7.39 4.82
C ARG A 125 -16.09 -8.03 6.19
N ASP A 126 -16.18 -9.35 6.24
CA ASP A 126 -16.35 -10.09 7.48
C ASP A 126 -15.03 -10.35 8.23
N GLN A 127 -13.88 -9.99 7.61
CA GLN A 127 -12.58 -10.15 8.27
C GLN A 127 -12.38 -9.13 9.38
N VAL A 128 -11.97 -9.61 10.55
CA VAL A 128 -11.60 -8.73 11.67
C VAL A 128 -10.38 -7.89 11.31
N GLY A 129 -10.53 -6.58 11.37
CA GLY A 129 -9.49 -5.61 11.06
C GLY A 129 -9.58 -5.03 9.65
N ILE A 130 -10.41 -5.58 8.76
CA ILE A 130 -10.70 -4.94 7.46
C ILE A 130 -11.84 -3.94 7.64
N GLU A 131 -11.58 -2.69 7.24
CA GLU A 131 -12.63 -1.67 7.17
C GLU A 131 -13.62 -2.04 6.06
N PRO A 132 -14.92 -2.25 6.36
CA PRO A 132 -15.91 -2.74 5.38
C PRO A 132 -16.01 -1.88 4.11
N LYS A 133 -15.82 -0.56 4.23
CA LYS A 133 -15.85 0.38 3.10
C LYS A 133 -14.65 0.28 2.15
N ARG A 134 -13.62 -0.48 2.53
CA ARG A 134 -12.41 -0.69 1.74
C ARG A 134 -12.24 -2.11 1.22
N ALA A 135 -13.12 -3.02 1.61
CA ALA A 135 -13.03 -4.44 1.30
C ALA A 135 -12.97 -4.74 -0.21
N ASP A 136 -13.65 -3.94 -1.02
CA ASP A 136 -13.68 -4.05 -2.47
C ASP A 136 -12.37 -3.64 -3.14
N VAL A 137 -11.70 -2.62 -2.62
CA VAL A 137 -10.45 -2.06 -3.21
C VAL A 137 -9.18 -2.53 -2.51
N LEU A 138 -9.29 -3.23 -1.40
CA LEU A 138 -8.14 -3.60 -0.56
C LEU A 138 -7.18 -4.54 -1.27
N LEU A 139 -7.67 -5.46 -2.10
CA LEU A 139 -6.81 -6.36 -2.87
C LEU A 139 -5.90 -5.59 -3.82
N ALA A 140 -6.44 -4.66 -4.61
CA ALA A 140 -5.62 -3.83 -5.49
C ALA A 140 -4.60 -3.00 -4.70
N GLY A 141 -5.02 -2.40 -3.59
CA GLY A 141 -4.12 -1.66 -2.70
C GLY A 141 -2.99 -2.51 -2.14
N ALA A 142 -3.30 -3.73 -1.69
CA ALA A 142 -2.31 -4.69 -1.20
C ALA A 142 -1.34 -5.14 -2.30
N MET A 143 -1.84 -5.42 -3.51
CA MET A 143 -1.00 -5.76 -4.68
C MET A 143 -0.04 -4.62 -5.02
N ILE A 144 -0.53 -3.38 -5.05
CA ILE A 144 0.30 -2.19 -5.32
C ILE A 144 1.40 -2.08 -4.25
N MET A 145 1.05 -2.17 -2.97
CA MET A 145 1.99 -2.06 -1.86
C MET A 145 3.07 -3.16 -1.90
N TRP A 146 2.66 -4.41 -2.14
CA TRP A 146 3.58 -5.53 -2.31
C TRP A 146 4.55 -5.31 -3.47
N ARG A 147 4.05 -4.91 -4.66
CA ARG A 147 4.91 -4.71 -5.84
C ARG A 147 5.84 -3.51 -5.68
N ILE A 148 5.43 -2.46 -4.98
CA ILE A 148 6.32 -1.35 -4.63
C ILE A 148 7.53 -1.87 -3.85
N MET A 149 7.32 -2.68 -2.82
CA MET A 149 8.42 -3.24 -2.03
C MET A 149 9.34 -4.11 -2.88
N GLU A 150 8.77 -5.01 -3.70
CA GLU A 150 9.54 -5.92 -4.55
C GLU A 150 10.34 -5.17 -5.63
N LYS A 151 9.68 -4.33 -6.43
CA LYS A 151 10.28 -3.64 -7.57
C LYS A 151 11.26 -2.54 -7.15
N LEU A 152 10.93 -1.79 -6.12
CA LEU A 152 11.76 -0.71 -5.62
C LEU A 152 12.71 -1.15 -4.47
N LYS A 153 12.78 -2.45 -4.18
CA LYS A 153 13.75 -3.05 -3.24
C LYS A 153 13.70 -2.46 -1.83
N PHE A 154 12.50 -2.17 -1.32
CA PHE A 154 12.34 -1.84 0.09
C PHE A 154 12.35 -3.13 0.94
N GLN A 155 13.16 -3.16 1.97
CA GLN A 155 13.28 -4.34 2.85
C GLN A 155 12.11 -4.47 3.81
N THR A 156 11.68 -3.34 4.35
CA THR A 156 10.58 -3.25 5.30
C THR A 156 9.70 -2.05 5.00
N CYS A 157 8.44 -2.16 5.39
CA CYS A 157 7.46 -1.09 5.32
C CYS A 157 6.92 -0.80 6.72
N ASN A 158 7.21 0.38 7.24
CA ASN A 158 6.59 0.90 8.44
C ASN A 158 5.24 1.51 8.11
N ILE A 159 4.29 1.44 9.04
CA ILE A 159 2.95 1.97 8.85
C ILE A 159 2.79 3.23 9.70
N SER A 160 2.20 4.29 9.11
CA SER A 160 1.79 5.46 9.88
C SER A 160 0.30 5.73 9.70
N SER A 161 -0.37 6.00 10.79
CA SER A 161 -1.76 6.48 10.83
C SER A 161 -1.86 7.98 10.48
N ARG A 162 -0.72 8.68 10.43
CA ARG A 162 -0.60 10.10 10.10
C ARG A 162 -0.44 10.23 8.60
N GLY A 163 -1.44 10.78 7.90
CA GLY A 163 -1.37 11.01 6.45
C GLY A 163 -0.32 12.05 6.05
N LEU A 164 -0.05 12.18 4.75
CA LEU A 164 0.90 13.16 4.16
C LEU A 164 0.70 14.60 4.68
N ARG A 165 -0.53 14.98 4.99
CA ARG A 165 -0.85 16.32 5.56
C ARG A 165 -0.16 16.59 6.89
N TYR A 166 0.15 15.56 7.68
CA TYR A 166 0.86 15.70 8.95
C TYR A 166 2.35 15.99 8.76
N GLY A 167 2.98 15.42 7.74
CA GLY A 167 4.38 15.69 7.40
C GLY A 167 4.62 17.15 7.00
N VAL A 168 3.70 17.73 6.25
CA VAL A 168 3.76 19.15 5.84
C VAL A 168 3.57 20.10 7.03
N LEU A 169 2.77 19.72 8.05
CA LEU A 169 2.55 20.53 9.26
C LEU A 169 3.75 20.51 10.20
N MET A 170 4.51 19.42 10.24
CA MET A 170 5.71 19.32 11.09
C MET A 170 6.90 20.12 10.54
N ASP A 171 6.94 20.36 9.22
CA ASP A 171 7.96 21.22 8.59
C ASP A 171 7.64 22.73 8.71
N LEU A 172 6.42 23.09 9.16
CA LEU A 172 6.00 24.49 9.36
C LEU A 172 6.17 24.98 10.81
N GLU A 173 6.60 24.11 11.72
CA GLU A 173 6.89 24.46 13.13
C GLU A 173 8.39 24.60 13.46
N ILE A 174 9.20 25.07 12.50
CA ILE A 174 10.59 25.48 12.74
C ILE A 174 10.71 27.00 12.62
#